data_bcc2fa4987d3c85caacf1fa12defd908
#
_entry.id   bcc2fa4987d3c85caacf1fa12defd908
#
_cell.length_a   1.000
_cell.length_b   1.000
_cell.length_c   1.000
_cell.angle_alpha   90.00
_cell.angle_beta   90.00
_cell.angle_gamma   90.00
#
_symmetry.space_group_name_H-M   'P 1'
#
loop_
_entity.id
_entity.type
_entity.pdbx_description
1 polymer ?
#
loop_
_entity_poly.entity_id
_entity_poly.type
_entity_poly.pdbx_seq_one_letter_code
_entity_poly.pdbx_strand_id
1 'polypeptide(L)'
;FVLIVLLISCGKKEAMPESESSKISVDSIVVLTEDQEKSAGVAISALEEKDISEILKVNGAVDVPPQSMVTISIPMGGYLISTHLLPGMHVKKGEVLATLEDQQYIQLQEDYLVTQAKLVFAEAEFKRQRELQENQSTSDKIFQQARMEYDQTRVSLRALEEKLKLLHIDPTKLDE
;
A
#
# COMPACT_ATOMS: atom_id res chain seq x y z
N PHE A 1 -53.31 -22.39 -24.47
CA PHE A 1 -53.32 -23.35 -23.38
C PHE A 1 -51.92 -23.34 -22.75
N VAL A 2 -51.78 -22.57 -21.69
CA VAL A 2 -50.57 -22.57 -20.87
C VAL A 2 -50.98 -22.90 -19.45
N LEU A 3 -50.56 -24.04 -18.99
CA LEU A 3 -50.84 -24.60 -17.65
C LEU A 3 -49.75 -24.10 -16.69
N ILE A 4 -50.07 -23.14 -15.83
CA ILE A 4 -49.21 -22.68 -14.78
C ILE A 4 -49.43 -23.53 -13.54
N VAL A 5 -48.42 -24.33 -13.17
CA VAL A 5 -48.41 -25.10 -11.92
C VAL A 5 -47.68 -24.28 -10.86
N LEU A 6 -48.43 -23.74 -9.90
CA LEU A 6 -47.93 -23.10 -8.70
C LEU A 6 -47.59 -24.19 -7.65
N LEU A 7 -46.30 -24.41 -7.40
CA LEU A 7 -45.85 -25.23 -6.27
C LEU A 7 -45.72 -24.31 -5.04
N ILE A 8 -46.71 -24.47 -4.14
CA ILE A 8 -46.67 -23.89 -2.79
C ILE A 8 -45.86 -24.84 -1.92
N SER A 9 -44.60 -24.52 -1.65
CA SER A 9 -43.76 -25.22 -0.68
C SER A 9 -44.03 -24.68 0.72
N CYS A 10 -44.75 -25.45 1.53
CA CYS A 10 -45.02 -25.19 2.93
C CYS A 10 -43.80 -25.58 3.76
N GLY A 11 -42.94 -24.62 4.13
CA GLY A 11 -41.82 -24.86 5.05
C GLY A 11 -42.31 -25.16 6.46
N LYS A 12 -42.14 -26.38 6.88
CA LYS A 12 -42.42 -26.86 8.24
C LYS A 12 -41.32 -26.32 9.17
N LYS A 13 -41.69 -25.41 10.03
CA LYS A 13 -40.83 -24.89 11.10
C LYS A 13 -40.69 -25.99 12.16
N GLU A 14 -39.55 -26.64 12.21
CA GLU A 14 -39.24 -27.55 13.33
C GLU A 14 -39.05 -26.70 14.59
N ALA A 15 -39.99 -26.93 15.54
CA ALA A 15 -39.87 -26.43 16.88
C ALA A 15 -38.74 -27.19 17.59
N MET A 16 -37.79 -26.47 18.14
CA MET A 16 -36.80 -27.01 19.08
C MET A 16 -37.55 -27.69 20.24
N PRO A 17 -37.13 -28.87 20.67
CA PRO A 17 -37.72 -29.47 21.85
C PRO A 17 -37.42 -28.61 23.07
N GLU A 18 -38.45 -28.12 23.68
CA GLU A 18 -38.43 -27.52 25.00
C GLU A 18 -37.80 -28.51 25.95
N SER A 19 -36.69 -28.12 26.60
CA SER A 19 -36.04 -28.89 27.66
C SER A 19 -37.10 -29.20 28.72
N GLU A 20 -37.58 -30.45 28.74
CA GLU A 20 -38.38 -30.94 29.85
C GLU A 20 -37.59 -30.75 31.13
N SER A 21 -37.99 -29.74 31.90
CA SER A 21 -37.63 -29.63 33.30
C SER A 21 -38.10 -30.92 33.98
N SER A 22 -37.19 -31.85 34.16
CA SER A 22 -37.45 -33.07 34.94
C SER A 22 -37.94 -32.63 36.33
N LYS A 23 -39.24 -32.78 36.55
CA LYS A 23 -39.80 -32.72 37.88
C LYS A 23 -39.10 -33.81 38.70
N ILE A 24 -38.17 -33.36 39.56
CA ILE A 24 -37.57 -34.21 40.56
C ILE A 24 -38.73 -34.72 41.43
N SER A 25 -39.13 -35.96 41.22
CA SER A 25 -40.13 -36.63 42.06
C SER A 25 -39.49 -36.74 43.46
N VAL A 26 -40.25 -36.35 44.46
CA VAL A 26 -39.81 -36.34 45.89
C VAL A 26 -39.48 -37.76 46.37
N ASP A 27 -39.71 -38.79 45.54
CA ASP A 27 -39.43 -40.23 45.81
C ASP A 27 -37.97 -40.64 45.54
N SER A 28 -37.08 -39.67 45.21
CA SER A 28 -35.65 -39.93 44.92
C SER A 28 -34.73 -39.61 46.10
N ILE A 29 -35.26 -39.39 47.26
CA ILE A 29 -34.44 -39.12 48.45
C ILE A 29 -34.11 -40.48 49.12
N VAL A 30 -32.85 -40.83 49.09
CA VAL A 30 -32.32 -41.99 49.78
C VAL A 30 -31.77 -41.55 51.14
N VAL A 31 -32.33 -42.07 52.23
CA VAL A 31 -31.82 -41.81 53.55
C VAL A 31 -30.88 -42.94 53.94
N LEU A 32 -29.64 -42.66 54.14
CA LEU A 32 -28.61 -43.60 54.57
C LEU A 32 -28.39 -43.50 56.11
N THR A 33 -28.16 -44.62 56.72
CA THR A 33 -27.66 -44.64 58.09
C THR A 33 -26.16 -44.43 58.11
N GLU A 34 -25.54 -43.96 59.22
CA GLU A 34 -24.12 -43.71 59.30
C GLU A 34 -23.25 -44.92 58.93
N ASP A 35 -23.66 -46.11 59.24
CA ASP A 35 -22.97 -47.34 58.86
C ASP A 35 -23.06 -47.67 57.39
N GLN A 36 -24.16 -47.31 56.74
CA GLN A 36 -24.36 -47.45 55.29
C GLN A 36 -23.55 -46.40 54.54
N GLU A 37 -23.46 -45.16 55.06
CA GLU A 37 -22.68 -44.10 54.50
C GLU A 37 -21.17 -44.45 54.50
N LYS A 38 -20.67 -44.97 55.64
CA LYS A 38 -19.28 -45.45 55.73
C LYS A 38 -19.01 -46.65 54.81
N SER A 39 -19.95 -47.59 54.74
CA SER A 39 -19.79 -48.79 53.89
C SER A 39 -19.87 -48.47 52.42
N ALA A 40 -20.62 -47.44 52.02
CA ALA A 40 -20.77 -46.96 50.64
C ALA A 40 -19.63 -46.04 50.18
N GLY A 41 -18.75 -45.61 51.10
CA GLY A 41 -17.63 -44.73 50.81
C GLY A 41 -18.07 -43.30 50.38
N VAL A 42 -19.25 -42.85 50.88
CA VAL A 42 -19.76 -41.51 50.56
C VAL A 42 -18.94 -40.48 51.31
N ALA A 43 -18.32 -39.60 50.58
CA ALA A 43 -17.59 -38.45 51.12
C ALA A 43 -18.32 -37.15 50.82
N ILE A 44 -18.59 -36.34 51.81
CA ILE A 44 -19.21 -35.04 51.65
C ILE A 44 -18.09 -33.99 51.75
N SER A 45 -17.98 -33.17 50.69
CA SER A 45 -17.03 -32.03 50.67
C SER A 45 -17.76 -30.74 50.36
N ALA A 46 -17.25 -29.64 50.88
CA ALA A 46 -17.70 -28.32 50.49
C ALA A 46 -17.26 -28.01 49.04
N LEU A 47 -18.12 -27.29 48.32
CA LEU A 47 -17.75 -26.76 47.01
C LEU A 47 -16.66 -25.68 47.18
N GLU A 48 -15.51 -25.89 46.58
CA GLU A 48 -14.46 -24.90 46.51
C GLU A 48 -14.45 -24.27 45.12
N GLU A 49 -14.42 -22.95 45.09
CA GLU A 49 -14.18 -22.19 43.87
C GLU A 49 -12.68 -22.25 43.56
N LYS A 50 -12.34 -22.80 42.39
CA LYS A 50 -10.97 -23.02 42.00
C LYS A 50 -10.75 -22.50 40.57
N ASP A 51 -9.76 -21.65 40.40
CA ASP A 51 -9.34 -21.22 39.07
C ASP A 51 -8.76 -22.41 38.30
N ILE A 52 -9.41 -22.73 37.17
CA ILE A 52 -8.95 -23.75 36.23
C ILE A 52 -8.30 -23.05 35.08
N SER A 53 -7.01 -23.25 34.86
CA SER A 53 -6.30 -22.79 33.70
C SER A 53 -5.95 -23.97 32.78
N GLU A 54 -6.28 -23.82 31.51
CA GLU A 54 -5.91 -24.77 30.46
C GLU A 54 -4.90 -24.11 29.51
N ILE A 55 -3.86 -24.83 29.15
CA ILE A 55 -2.88 -24.35 28.16
C ILE A 55 -3.42 -24.67 26.78
N LEU A 56 -3.96 -23.65 26.09
CA LEU A 56 -4.35 -23.75 24.71
C LEU A 56 -3.13 -23.62 23.79
N LYS A 57 -2.76 -24.70 23.11
CA LYS A 57 -1.74 -24.67 22.07
C LYS A 57 -2.38 -24.32 20.73
N VAL A 58 -2.00 -23.19 20.17
CA VAL A 58 -2.47 -22.73 18.87
C VAL A 58 -1.28 -22.61 17.92
N ASN A 59 -1.50 -22.98 16.66
CA ASN A 59 -0.54 -22.77 15.59
C ASN A 59 -0.90 -21.47 14.88
N GLY A 60 0.10 -20.66 14.56
CA GLY A 60 -0.05 -19.40 13.84
C GLY A 60 1.19 -19.10 13.03
N ALA A 61 1.04 -18.23 12.02
CA ALA A 61 2.13 -17.63 11.30
C ALA A 61 2.26 -16.16 11.70
N VAL A 62 3.50 -15.67 11.79
CA VAL A 62 3.77 -14.24 11.98
C VAL A 62 3.72 -13.61 10.60
N ASP A 63 2.85 -12.63 10.43
CA ASP A 63 2.68 -11.88 9.18
C ASP A 63 2.75 -10.38 9.45
N VAL A 64 3.01 -9.61 8.41
CA VAL A 64 3.14 -8.15 8.50
C VAL A 64 1.81 -7.53 8.09
N PRO A 65 1.26 -6.59 8.89
CA PRO A 65 0.05 -5.86 8.48
C PRO A 65 0.26 -5.17 7.12
N PRO A 66 -0.74 -5.21 6.21
CA PRO A 66 -0.62 -4.62 4.87
C PRO A 66 -0.18 -3.16 4.86
N GLN A 67 -0.55 -2.38 5.90
CA GLN A 67 -0.16 -0.98 6.06
C GLN A 67 1.35 -0.79 6.30
N SER A 68 2.03 -1.84 6.77
CA SER A 68 3.47 -1.82 7.07
C SER A 68 4.31 -2.42 5.95
N MET A 69 3.67 -2.94 4.89
CA MET A 69 4.37 -3.41 3.70
C MET A 69 4.61 -2.26 2.73
N VAL A 70 5.87 -2.11 2.30
CA VAL A 70 6.27 -1.10 1.33
C VAL A 70 6.85 -1.79 0.11
N THR A 71 6.30 -1.47 -1.06
CA THR A 71 6.84 -1.92 -2.35
C THR A 71 7.74 -0.83 -2.92
N ILE A 72 8.97 -1.18 -3.22
CA ILE A 72 9.91 -0.27 -3.89
C ILE A 72 9.86 -0.58 -5.39
N SER A 73 9.54 0.43 -6.19
CA SER A 73 9.53 0.35 -7.65
C SER A 73 10.40 1.44 -8.26
N ILE A 74 10.95 1.18 -9.44
CA ILE A 74 11.82 2.11 -10.16
C ILE A 74 11.01 2.67 -11.34
N PRO A 75 10.91 4.00 -11.48
CA PRO A 75 10.04 4.63 -12.47
C PRO A 75 10.37 4.29 -13.93
N MET A 76 11.67 4.17 -14.27
CA MET A 76 12.13 3.97 -15.65
C MET A 76 12.70 2.57 -15.92
N GLY A 77 12.86 1.75 -14.88
CA GLY A 77 13.53 0.46 -15.02
C GLY A 77 15.04 0.57 -15.11
N GLY A 78 15.71 -0.41 -15.71
CA GLY A 78 17.16 -0.45 -15.91
C GLY A 78 17.77 -1.81 -15.69
N TYR A 79 19.06 -1.95 -16.02
CA TYR A 79 19.85 -3.14 -15.77
C TYR A 79 20.42 -3.09 -14.35
N LEU A 80 20.23 -4.17 -13.60
CA LEU A 80 20.78 -4.30 -12.26
C LEU A 80 22.29 -4.54 -12.34
N ILE A 81 23.09 -3.57 -11.86
CA ILE A 81 24.55 -3.69 -11.78
C ILE A 81 24.93 -4.45 -10.51
N SER A 82 24.39 -4.05 -9.38
CA SER A 82 24.70 -4.65 -8.10
C SER A 82 23.54 -4.58 -7.13
N THR A 83 23.39 -5.61 -6.32
CA THR A 83 22.51 -5.65 -5.16
C THR A 83 23.14 -6.53 -4.09
N HIS A 84 22.95 -6.19 -2.84
CA HIS A 84 23.36 -7.00 -1.68
C HIS A 84 22.16 -7.46 -0.86
N LEU A 85 20.94 -7.29 -1.40
CA LEU A 85 19.71 -7.70 -0.73
C LEU A 85 19.58 -9.22 -0.70
N LEU A 86 19.30 -9.74 0.49
CA LEU A 86 18.94 -11.13 0.72
C LEU A 86 17.57 -11.19 1.40
N PRO A 87 16.77 -12.24 1.14
CA PRO A 87 15.51 -12.45 1.84
C PRO A 87 15.71 -12.47 3.36
N GLY A 88 14.90 -11.67 4.08
CA GLY A 88 15.00 -11.54 5.54
C GLY A 88 16.07 -10.58 6.06
N MET A 89 16.80 -9.91 5.18
CA MET A 89 17.80 -8.92 5.57
C MET A 89 17.13 -7.66 6.13
N HIS A 90 17.74 -7.09 7.17
CA HIS A 90 17.31 -5.83 7.76
C HIS A 90 17.89 -4.65 6.97
N VAL A 91 17.04 -3.68 6.60
CA VAL A 91 17.44 -2.49 5.86
C VAL A 91 17.15 -1.22 6.64
N LYS A 92 17.96 -0.20 6.44
CA LYS A 92 17.85 1.10 7.11
C LYS A 92 17.32 2.17 6.14
N LYS A 93 16.69 3.19 6.70
CA LYS A 93 16.26 4.35 5.90
C LYS A 93 17.48 5.05 5.27
N GLY A 94 17.46 5.20 3.94
CA GLY A 94 18.55 5.82 3.16
C GLY A 94 19.66 4.87 2.74
N GLU A 95 19.54 3.58 3.04
CA GLU A 95 20.47 2.56 2.59
C GLU A 95 20.29 2.30 1.09
N VAL A 96 21.42 2.17 0.36
CA VAL A 96 21.41 1.82 -1.07
C VAL A 96 21.16 0.33 -1.20
N LEU A 97 20.02 -0.04 -1.75
CA LEU A 97 19.59 -1.43 -1.89
C LEU A 97 20.09 -2.08 -3.17
N ALA A 98 20.12 -1.31 -4.24
CA ALA A 98 20.54 -1.76 -5.56
C ALA A 98 21.07 -0.59 -6.38
N THR A 99 21.98 -0.87 -7.28
CA THR A 99 22.48 0.09 -8.29
C THR A 99 22.01 -0.39 -9.65
N LEU A 100 21.35 0.52 -10.38
CA LEU A 100 20.86 0.25 -11.72
C LEU A 100 21.50 1.20 -12.71
N GLU A 101 21.57 0.76 -13.96
CA GLU A 101 22.05 1.55 -15.09
C GLU A 101 21.08 1.41 -16.26
N ASP A 102 20.81 2.53 -16.93
CA ASP A 102 20.05 2.53 -18.18
C ASP A 102 20.45 3.75 -19.00
N GLN A 103 20.54 3.56 -20.29
CA GLN A 103 20.87 4.62 -21.26
C GLN A 103 19.84 5.75 -21.24
N GLN A 104 18.61 5.46 -20.90
CA GLN A 104 17.55 6.48 -20.83
C GLN A 104 17.84 7.58 -19.80
N TYR A 105 18.54 7.26 -18.70
CA TYR A 105 18.96 8.27 -17.71
C TYR A 105 19.97 9.24 -18.32
N ILE A 106 20.91 8.72 -19.11
CA ILE A 106 21.94 9.54 -19.79
C ILE A 106 21.26 10.44 -20.84
N GLN A 107 20.34 9.88 -21.63
CA GLN A 107 19.61 10.64 -22.64
C GLN A 107 18.79 11.78 -22.02
N LEU A 108 18.12 11.52 -20.89
CA LEU A 108 17.32 12.55 -20.20
C LEU A 108 18.20 13.70 -19.68
N GLN A 109 19.41 13.39 -19.20
CA GLN A 109 20.37 14.40 -18.76
C GLN A 109 20.89 15.22 -19.94
N GLU A 110 21.22 14.54 -21.05
CA GLU A 110 21.62 15.20 -22.30
C GLU A 110 20.53 16.14 -22.80
N ASP A 111 19.27 15.66 -22.90
CA ASP A 111 18.13 16.47 -23.34
C ASP A 111 17.94 17.72 -22.47
N TYR A 112 18.15 17.59 -21.15
CA TYR A 112 18.08 18.70 -20.22
C TYR A 112 19.18 19.74 -20.52
N LEU A 113 20.45 19.33 -20.60
CA LEU A 113 21.59 20.23 -20.84
C LEU A 113 21.50 20.92 -22.21
N VAL A 114 21.11 20.17 -23.26
CA VAL A 114 20.89 20.74 -24.61
C VAL A 114 19.75 21.75 -24.60
N THR A 115 18.66 21.46 -23.90
CA THR A 115 17.51 22.38 -23.83
C THR A 115 17.83 23.60 -23.00
N GLN A 116 18.64 23.48 -21.95
CA GLN A 116 19.14 24.60 -21.15
C GLN A 116 19.97 25.55 -22.01
N ALA A 117 20.93 25.02 -22.80
CA ALA A 117 21.72 25.83 -23.73
C ALA A 117 20.83 26.51 -24.79
N LYS A 118 19.84 25.83 -25.34
CA LYS A 118 18.86 26.43 -26.26
C LYS A 118 18.07 27.56 -25.60
N LEU A 119 17.70 27.43 -24.33
CA LEU A 119 16.96 28.47 -23.60
C LEU A 119 17.77 29.75 -23.50
N VAL A 120 19.05 29.65 -23.18
CA VAL A 120 19.94 30.81 -23.10
C VAL A 120 19.98 31.56 -24.44
N PHE A 121 20.06 30.83 -25.55
CA PHE A 121 20.03 31.42 -26.89
C PHE A 121 18.67 32.06 -27.20
N ALA A 122 17.60 31.34 -26.96
CA ALA A 122 16.23 31.81 -27.22
C ALA A 122 15.88 33.06 -26.39
N GLU A 123 16.34 33.12 -25.15
CA GLU A 123 16.17 34.30 -24.28
C GLU A 123 16.91 35.52 -24.83
N ALA A 124 18.15 35.33 -25.26
CA ALA A 124 18.93 36.40 -25.84
C ALA A 124 18.30 36.92 -27.14
N GLU A 125 17.80 36.02 -27.99
CA GLU A 125 17.07 36.39 -29.24
C GLU A 125 15.77 37.12 -28.94
N PHE A 126 14.97 36.63 -28.01
CA PHE A 126 13.73 37.29 -27.58
C PHE A 126 14.01 38.71 -27.06
N LYS A 127 15.05 38.88 -26.22
CA LYS A 127 15.46 40.19 -25.72
C LYS A 127 15.84 41.14 -26.85
N ARG A 128 16.65 40.66 -27.81
CA ARG A 128 17.07 41.46 -28.97
C ARG A 128 15.88 41.88 -29.83
N GLN A 129 14.96 40.94 -30.15
CA GLN A 129 13.79 41.26 -30.95
C GLN A 129 12.81 42.20 -30.23
N ARG A 130 12.76 42.16 -28.90
CA ARG A 130 11.98 43.07 -28.08
C ARG A 130 12.52 44.51 -28.18
N GLU A 131 13.84 44.70 -28.05
CA GLU A 131 14.48 45.98 -28.20
C GLU A 131 14.31 46.56 -29.60
N LEU A 132 14.41 45.71 -30.65
CA LEU A 132 14.16 46.11 -32.03
C LEU A 132 12.70 46.50 -32.27
N GLN A 133 11.74 45.83 -31.64
CA GLN A 133 10.33 46.13 -31.72
C GLN A 133 10.02 47.51 -31.08
N GLU A 134 10.59 47.77 -29.90
CA GLU A 134 10.43 49.07 -29.21
C GLU A 134 10.92 50.22 -30.07
N ASN A 135 11.96 49.97 -30.91
CA ASN A 135 12.50 50.93 -31.85
C ASN A 135 11.88 50.86 -33.26
N GLN A 136 10.77 50.14 -33.43
CA GLN A 136 10.09 49.92 -34.70
C GLN A 136 11.00 49.36 -35.83
N SER A 137 12.05 48.65 -35.46
CA SER A 137 13.07 48.13 -36.40
C SER A 137 12.92 46.65 -36.72
N THR A 138 11.88 45.98 -36.25
CA THR A 138 11.53 44.59 -36.58
C THR A 138 10.04 44.43 -36.90
N SER A 139 9.66 43.35 -37.58
CA SER A 139 8.25 43.03 -37.78
C SER A 139 7.64 42.33 -36.60
N ASP A 140 6.33 42.57 -36.38
CA ASP A 140 5.57 41.86 -35.30
C ASP A 140 5.65 40.35 -35.44
N LYS A 141 5.72 39.83 -36.66
CA LYS A 141 5.88 38.40 -36.92
C LYS A 141 7.17 37.84 -36.36
N ILE A 142 8.30 38.51 -36.55
CA ILE A 142 9.60 38.06 -36.07
C ILE A 142 9.65 38.13 -34.57
N PHE A 143 9.13 39.19 -33.98
CA PHE A 143 9.03 39.30 -32.51
C PHE A 143 8.19 38.18 -31.89
N GLN A 144 7.00 37.93 -32.47
CA GLN A 144 6.12 36.87 -31.97
C GLN A 144 6.76 35.49 -32.12
N GLN A 145 7.52 35.26 -33.19
CA GLN A 145 8.25 34.01 -33.39
C GLN A 145 9.33 33.80 -32.33
N ALA A 146 10.15 34.82 -32.07
CA ALA A 146 11.19 34.77 -31.03
C ALA A 146 10.57 34.55 -29.63
N ARG A 147 9.44 35.19 -29.33
CA ARG A 147 8.70 35.01 -28.09
C ARG A 147 8.18 33.58 -27.94
N MET A 148 7.56 33.05 -29.00
CA MET A 148 7.04 31.69 -29.00
C MET A 148 8.16 30.66 -28.77
N GLU A 149 9.31 30.81 -29.44
CA GLU A 149 10.46 29.90 -29.27
C GLU A 149 11.02 29.95 -27.87
N TYR A 150 11.17 31.14 -27.28
CA TYR A 150 11.56 31.30 -25.89
C TYR A 150 10.59 30.63 -24.94
N ASP A 151 9.29 30.89 -25.04
CA ASP A 151 8.27 30.33 -24.18
C ASP A 151 8.21 28.80 -24.30
N GLN A 152 8.29 28.26 -25.53
CA GLN A 152 8.29 26.81 -25.79
C GLN A 152 9.51 26.13 -25.17
N THR A 153 10.70 26.70 -25.36
CA THR A 153 11.94 26.14 -24.83
C THR A 153 11.96 26.17 -23.31
N ARG A 154 11.47 27.26 -22.70
CA ARG A 154 11.31 27.40 -21.26
C ARG A 154 10.38 26.34 -20.66
N VAL A 155 9.24 26.08 -21.31
CA VAL A 155 8.30 25.03 -20.87
C VAL A 155 8.92 23.64 -21.00
N SER A 156 9.63 23.38 -22.11
CA SER A 156 10.33 22.12 -22.35
C SER A 156 11.40 21.85 -21.28
N LEU A 157 12.21 22.86 -20.96
CA LEU A 157 13.23 22.74 -19.92
C LEU A 157 12.61 22.42 -18.57
N ARG A 158 11.54 23.13 -18.20
CA ARG A 158 10.84 22.87 -16.94
C ARG A 158 10.26 21.45 -16.87
N ALA A 159 9.74 20.92 -17.96
CA ALA A 159 9.24 19.56 -18.01
C ALA A 159 10.36 18.52 -17.82
N LEU A 160 11.54 18.76 -18.41
CA LEU A 160 12.71 17.90 -18.22
C LEU A 160 13.25 18.00 -16.78
N GLU A 161 13.28 19.18 -16.20
CA GLU A 161 13.65 19.41 -14.81
C GLU A 161 12.77 18.61 -13.85
N GLU A 162 11.44 18.66 -14.04
CA GLU A 162 10.51 17.88 -13.22
C GLU A 162 10.69 16.36 -13.40
N LYS A 163 11.00 15.89 -14.62
CA LYS A 163 11.32 14.48 -14.85
C LYS A 163 12.58 14.05 -14.10
N LEU A 164 13.64 14.87 -14.10
CA LEU A 164 14.87 14.59 -13.35
C LEU A 164 14.62 14.55 -11.85
N LYS A 165 13.81 15.48 -11.31
CA LYS A 165 13.43 15.50 -9.89
C LYS A 165 12.66 14.23 -9.49
N LEU A 166 11.77 13.71 -10.33
CA LEU A 166 11.06 12.45 -10.07
C LEU A 166 12.03 11.26 -9.94
N LEU A 167 13.17 11.33 -10.61
CA LEU A 167 14.24 10.33 -10.53
C LEU A 167 15.24 10.60 -9.39
N HIS A 168 14.99 11.62 -8.57
CA HIS A 168 15.89 12.08 -7.52
C HIS A 168 17.25 12.55 -8.04
N ILE A 169 17.33 12.96 -9.31
CA ILE A 169 18.50 13.58 -9.92
C ILE A 169 18.38 15.10 -9.75
N ASP A 170 19.38 15.68 -9.13
CA ASP A 170 19.45 17.14 -8.95
C ASP A 170 19.96 17.80 -10.24
N PRO A 171 19.12 18.57 -10.96
CA PRO A 171 19.53 19.19 -12.23
C PRO A 171 20.70 20.18 -12.07
N THR A 172 20.86 20.78 -10.89
CA THR A 172 21.92 21.78 -10.65
C THR A 172 23.33 21.19 -10.57
N LYS A 173 23.41 19.86 -10.40
CA LYS A 173 24.68 19.13 -10.31
C LYS A 173 25.11 18.50 -11.63
N LEU A 174 24.33 18.69 -12.69
CA LEU A 174 24.64 18.12 -14.01
C LEU A 174 25.64 18.96 -14.80
N ASP A 175 25.88 20.20 -14.39
CA ASP A 175 26.80 21.13 -15.06
C ASP A 175 28.24 21.03 -14.51
N GLU A 176 28.50 20.20 -13.49
CA GLU A 176 29.83 19.93 -12.90
C GLU A 176 30.43 18.61 -13.48
#